data_ba49abf36261330e6929e57e5cda343e
#
_entry.id   ba49abf36261330e6929e57e5cda343e
#
_cell.length_a   1.000
_cell.length_b   1.000
_cell.length_c   1.000
_cell.angle_alpha   90.00
_cell.angle_beta   90.00
_cell.angle_gamma   90.00
#
_symmetry.space_group_name_H-M   'P 1'
#
loop_
_entity.id
_entity.type
_entity.pdbx_description
1 polymer ?
#
loop_
_entity_poly.entity_id
_entity_poly.type
_entity_poly.pdbx_seq_one_letter_code
_entity_poly.pdbx_strand_id
1 'polypeptide(L)'
;MGQPLFFKKGSLVDLWYNRATSIGEKIGKGADMSQIIELPEVLANQIAAGEVIERPASVVKELVENSIDAGASQIVVEIEEAGLKSIRITDNGEGIAHDEVALALRRHATSKIKSQADLFRIRTLGFRGEAMPSIASVSILTLLTAQEGAAHGTKLVAKGGEIEELDPATSPVGTKITVEDLFFNTPARLKYLKSQQADANYSQAEVSVLTSS
;
A
#
# COMPACT_ATOMS: atom_id res chain seq x y z
N MET A 1 -31.12 4.12 -33.92
CA MET A 1 -30.67 5.48 -33.52
C MET A 1 -30.34 5.43 -32.05
N GLY A 2 -29.08 5.19 -31.71
CA GLY A 2 -28.61 5.17 -30.32
C GLY A 2 -28.10 6.55 -29.94
N GLN A 3 -28.58 7.10 -28.83
CA GLN A 3 -28.11 8.37 -28.31
C GLN A 3 -26.71 8.22 -27.70
N PRO A 4 -25.78 9.19 -27.85
CA PRO A 4 -24.48 9.14 -27.25
C PRO A 4 -24.59 9.38 -25.73
N LEU A 5 -23.96 8.49 -24.93
CA LEU A 5 -23.80 8.67 -23.50
C LEU A 5 -22.90 9.87 -23.23
N PHE A 6 -23.49 10.92 -22.69
CA PHE A 6 -22.75 12.09 -22.17
C PHE A 6 -22.11 11.72 -20.83
N PHE A 7 -20.78 11.53 -20.78
CA PHE A 7 -20.05 11.42 -19.54
C PHE A 7 -19.83 12.81 -18.92
N LYS A 8 -20.15 12.96 -17.64
CA LYS A 8 -19.90 14.21 -16.88
C LYS A 8 -18.39 14.46 -16.82
N LYS A 9 -17.96 15.65 -17.25
CA LYS A 9 -16.58 16.16 -17.11
C LYS A 9 -16.14 16.08 -15.66
N GLY A 10 -15.04 15.33 -15.36
CA GLY A 10 -14.49 15.19 -14.00
C GLY A 10 -14.49 13.76 -13.45
N SER A 11 -14.74 12.73 -14.29
CA SER A 11 -14.63 11.34 -13.85
C SER A 11 -13.15 10.87 -13.82
N LEU A 12 -12.87 9.85 -13.01
CA LEU A 12 -11.56 9.18 -12.97
C LEU A 12 -11.07 8.75 -14.37
N VAL A 13 -11.99 8.49 -15.28
CA VAL A 13 -11.72 8.13 -16.69
C VAL A 13 -11.11 9.30 -17.45
N ASP A 14 -11.55 10.56 -17.23
CA ASP A 14 -10.98 11.75 -17.86
C ASP A 14 -9.57 12.03 -17.35
N LEU A 15 -9.30 11.78 -16.06
CA LEU A 15 -7.97 11.88 -15.47
C LEU A 15 -7.01 10.84 -16.07
N TRP A 16 -7.52 9.66 -16.32
CA TRP A 16 -6.81 8.55 -16.98
C TRP A 16 -6.50 8.86 -18.45
N TYR A 17 -7.49 9.34 -19.19
CA TYR A 17 -7.36 9.71 -20.61
C TYR A 17 -6.33 10.82 -20.82
N ASN A 18 -6.35 11.88 -20.01
CA ASN A 18 -5.40 12.99 -20.08
C ASN A 18 -3.96 12.56 -19.71
N ARG A 19 -3.78 11.54 -18.87
CA ARG A 19 -2.46 11.01 -18.54
C ARG A 19 -1.93 10.06 -19.61
N ALA A 20 -2.77 9.26 -20.22
CA ALA A 20 -2.40 8.43 -21.36
C ALA A 20 -1.91 9.29 -22.55
N THR A 21 -2.56 10.44 -22.79
CA THR A 21 -2.14 11.39 -23.83
C THR A 21 -0.83 12.10 -23.48
N SER A 22 -0.58 12.46 -22.20
CA SER A 22 0.68 13.08 -21.75
C SER A 22 1.87 12.11 -21.81
N ILE A 23 1.64 10.80 -21.61
CA ILE A 23 2.67 9.75 -21.81
C ILE A 23 2.90 9.53 -23.29
N GLY A 24 1.85 9.57 -24.12
CA GLY A 24 1.92 9.46 -25.58
C GLY A 24 2.73 10.60 -26.24
N GLU A 25 2.74 11.81 -25.67
CA GLU A 25 3.57 12.92 -26.15
C GLU A 25 5.08 12.72 -25.89
N LYS A 26 5.45 11.92 -24.87
CA LYS A 26 6.85 11.51 -24.60
C LYS A 26 7.31 10.30 -25.42
N ILE A 27 6.38 9.50 -25.93
CA ILE A 27 6.63 8.35 -26.81
C ILE A 27 6.38 8.81 -28.24
N GLY A 28 7.18 9.69 -28.78
CA GLY A 28 7.22 10.13 -30.18
C GLY A 28 5.91 10.14 -30.95
N LYS A 29 5.63 11.19 -31.70
CA LYS A 29 4.50 11.29 -32.66
C LYS A 29 4.49 10.08 -33.61
N GLY A 30 3.62 9.10 -33.36
CA GLY A 30 3.45 7.93 -34.24
C GLY A 30 3.11 6.61 -33.52
N ALA A 31 2.95 6.60 -32.20
CA ALA A 31 2.48 5.38 -31.53
C ALA A 31 1.01 5.13 -31.90
N ASP A 32 0.78 4.07 -32.65
CA ASP A 32 -0.57 3.56 -32.96
C ASP A 32 -1.22 3.09 -31.64
N MET A 33 -2.20 3.87 -31.13
CA MET A 33 -2.92 3.60 -29.89
C MET A 33 -3.80 2.34 -29.95
N SER A 34 -3.81 1.65 -31.08
CA SER A 34 -4.58 0.43 -31.30
C SER A 34 -3.83 -0.85 -30.89
N GLN A 35 -2.55 -0.77 -30.54
CA GLN A 35 -1.77 -1.95 -30.19
C GLN A 35 -1.88 -2.28 -28.70
N ILE A 36 -2.21 -3.53 -28.39
CA ILE A 36 -2.12 -4.10 -27.05
C ILE A 36 -0.62 -4.26 -26.72
N ILE A 37 -0.17 -3.64 -25.64
CA ILE A 37 1.20 -3.72 -25.16
C ILE A 37 1.22 -4.33 -23.75
N GLU A 38 2.26 -5.09 -23.45
CA GLU A 38 2.55 -5.51 -22.08
C GLU A 38 3.11 -4.32 -21.29
N LEU A 39 2.48 -4.03 -20.15
CA LEU A 39 2.92 -2.91 -19.30
C LEU A 39 4.17 -3.31 -18.50
N PRO A 40 5.14 -2.40 -18.32
CA PRO A 40 6.20 -2.61 -17.36
C PRO A 40 5.62 -2.92 -15.96
N GLU A 41 6.25 -3.85 -15.24
CA GLU A 41 5.76 -4.35 -13.95
C GLU A 41 5.50 -3.20 -12.94
N VAL A 42 6.41 -2.22 -12.88
CA VAL A 42 6.25 -1.02 -12.03
C VAL A 42 4.96 -0.27 -12.35
N LEU A 43 4.65 -0.07 -13.64
CA LEU A 43 3.44 0.64 -14.05
C LEU A 43 2.18 -0.20 -13.77
N ALA A 44 2.22 -1.50 -14.04
CA ALA A 44 1.14 -2.42 -13.71
C ALA A 44 0.86 -2.43 -12.20
N ASN A 45 1.91 -2.38 -11.37
CA ASN A 45 1.82 -2.30 -9.91
C ASN A 45 1.20 -0.98 -9.44
N GLN A 46 1.58 0.16 -10.02
CA GLN A 46 0.98 1.46 -9.70
C GLN A 46 -0.50 1.53 -10.07
N ILE A 47 -0.90 0.92 -11.18
CA ILE A 47 -2.30 0.86 -11.61
C ILE A 47 -3.11 0.03 -10.63
N ALA A 48 -2.65 -1.18 -10.33
CA ALA A 48 -3.34 -2.06 -9.40
C ALA A 48 -3.34 -1.52 -7.95
N ALA A 49 -2.25 -0.86 -7.51
CA ALA A 49 -2.26 -0.14 -6.24
C ALA A 49 -3.36 0.93 -6.20
N GLY A 50 -3.66 1.55 -7.34
CA GLY A 50 -4.75 2.51 -7.47
C GLY A 50 -6.13 1.93 -7.19
N GLU A 51 -6.34 0.65 -7.40
CA GLU A 51 -7.59 -0.05 -7.13
C GLU A 51 -7.69 -0.52 -5.66
N VAL A 52 -6.56 -0.87 -5.05
CA VAL A 52 -6.49 -1.36 -3.66
C VAL A 52 -6.38 -0.20 -2.67
N ILE A 53 -5.53 0.79 -2.97
CA ILE A 53 -5.24 1.92 -2.08
C ILE A 53 -5.83 3.21 -2.68
N GLU A 54 -7.09 3.48 -2.37
CA GLU A 54 -7.76 4.69 -2.86
C GLU A 54 -7.39 5.95 -2.08
N ARG A 55 -7.12 5.82 -0.78
CA ARG A 55 -6.89 6.93 0.16
C ARG A 55 -6.07 6.46 1.36
N PRO A 56 -5.49 7.39 2.16
CA PRO A 56 -4.71 7.03 3.36
C PRO A 56 -5.45 6.10 4.33
N ALA A 57 -6.75 6.29 4.51
CA ALA A 57 -7.57 5.42 5.37
C ALA A 57 -7.56 3.94 4.92
N SER A 58 -7.43 3.66 3.61
CA SER A 58 -7.29 2.29 3.11
C SER A 58 -5.97 1.67 3.56
N VAL A 59 -4.88 2.45 3.58
CA VAL A 59 -3.57 2.00 4.12
C VAL A 59 -3.70 1.63 5.58
N VAL A 60 -4.27 2.53 6.40
CA VAL A 60 -4.48 2.29 7.84
C VAL A 60 -5.29 1.02 8.06
N LYS A 61 -6.41 0.87 7.35
CA LYS A 61 -7.26 -0.32 7.44
C LYS A 61 -6.48 -1.60 7.18
N GLU A 62 -5.80 -1.70 6.04
CA GLU A 62 -5.07 -2.90 5.65
C GLU A 62 -3.95 -3.26 6.63
N LEU A 63 -3.19 -2.26 7.11
CA LEU A 63 -2.10 -2.49 8.05
C LEU A 63 -2.60 -2.88 9.45
N VAL A 64 -3.69 -2.27 9.94
CA VAL A 64 -4.33 -2.66 11.21
C VAL A 64 -4.89 -4.08 11.12
N GLU A 65 -5.55 -4.45 10.02
CA GLU A 65 -6.02 -5.81 9.79
C GLU A 65 -4.87 -6.82 9.79
N ASN A 66 -3.71 -6.48 9.22
CA ASN A 66 -2.51 -7.32 9.28
C ASN A 66 -1.99 -7.48 10.72
N SER A 67 -1.98 -6.41 11.52
CA SER A 67 -1.58 -6.47 12.93
C SER A 67 -2.52 -7.34 13.77
N ILE A 68 -3.84 -7.26 13.52
CA ILE A 68 -4.84 -8.12 14.19
C ILE A 68 -4.62 -9.59 13.79
N ASP A 69 -4.41 -9.87 12.50
CA ASP A 69 -4.15 -11.21 11.99
C ASP A 69 -2.84 -11.81 12.54
N ALA A 70 -1.85 -10.95 12.89
CA ALA A 70 -0.60 -11.33 13.57
C ALA A 70 -0.78 -11.53 15.08
N GLY A 71 -2.01 -11.52 15.60
CA GLY A 71 -2.30 -11.74 17.02
C GLY A 71 -1.89 -10.59 17.93
N ALA A 72 -1.73 -9.38 17.41
CA ALA A 72 -1.38 -8.24 18.23
C ALA A 72 -2.45 -7.95 19.30
N SER A 73 -2.00 -7.71 20.53
CA SER A 73 -2.85 -7.24 21.62
C SER A 73 -2.80 -5.72 21.80
N GLN A 74 -1.82 -5.09 21.18
CA GLN A 74 -1.65 -3.63 21.18
C GLN A 74 -1.24 -3.15 19.81
N ILE A 75 -1.95 -2.15 19.29
CA ILE A 75 -1.68 -1.51 18.01
C ILE A 75 -1.69 0.01 18.23
N VAL A 76 -0.60 0.68 17.83
CA VAL A 76 -0.48 2.14 17.87
C VAL A 76 -0.47 2.65 16.44
N VAL A 77 -1.34 3.61 16.14
CA VAL A 77 -1.46 4.27 14.83
C VAL A 77 -1.13 5.75 14.98
N GLU A 78 -0.11 6.21 14.28
CA GLU A 78 0.31 7.61 14.23
C GLU A 78 0.16 8.13 12.81
N ILE A 79 -0.44 9.31 12.63
CA ILE A 79 -0.78 9.86 11.31
C ILE A 79 -0.35 11.33 11.25
N GLU A 80 0.37 11.71 10.17
CA GLU A 80 0.73 13.10 9.88
C GLU A 80 0.12 13.53 8.53
N GLU A 81 -0.36 14.77 8.47
CA GLU A 81 -1.01 15.38 7.30
C GLU A 81 -2.08 14.45 6.70
N ALA A 82 -3.01 14.01 7.55
CA ALA A 82 -4.08 13.08 7.19
C ALA A 82 -3.58 11.82 6.45
N GLY A 83 -2.34 11.39 6.72
CA GLY A 83 -1.72 10.20 6.17
C GLY A 83 -1.07 10.36 4.80
N LEU A 84 -0.98 11.58 4.27
CA LEU A 84 -0.24 11.82 3.03
C LEU A 84 1.26 11.94 3.29
N LYS A 85 1.66 12.53 4.43
CA LYS A 85 3.06 12.67 4.81
C LYS A 85 3.59 11.41 5.48
N SER A 86 2.90 10.93 6.52
CA SER A 86 3.31 9.73 7.25
C SER A 86 2.12 9.00 7.86
N ILE A 87 2.15 7.68 7.75
CA ILE A 87 1.32 6.73 8.49
C ILE A 87 2.28 5.76 9.14
N ARG A 88 2.22 5.63 10.47
CA ARG A 88 3.03 4.66 11.22
C ARG A 88 2.12 3.77 12.02
N ILE A 89 2.32 2.46 11.88
CA ILE A 89 1.61 1.45 12.66
C ILE A 89 2.63 0.59 13.36
N THR A 90 2.48 0.47 14.68
CA THR A 90 3.33 -0.35 15.52
C THR A 90 2.46 -1.35 16.27
N ASP A 91 2.81 -2.61 16.20
CA ASP A 91 2.11 -3.69 16.89
C ASP A 91 3.08 -4.58 17.67
N ASN A 92 2.52 -5.34 18.61
CA ASN A 92 3.22 -6.35 19.40
C ASN A 92 2.81 -7.77 19.00
N GLY A 93 2.46 -8.00 17.74
CA GLY A 93 2.11 -9.31 17.20
C GLY A 93 3.32 -10.24 17.06
N GLU A 94 3.14 -11.37 16.36
CA GLU A 94 4.17 -12.42 16.21
C GLU A 94 5.42 -11.97 15.42
N GLY A 95 5.35 -10.85 14.70
CA GLY A 95 6.41 -10.39 13.81
C GLY A 95 6.55 -11.24 12.55
N ILE A 96 7.54 -10.89 11.71
CA ILE A 96 7.83 -11.57 10.43
C ILE A 96 9.25 -12.16 10.49
N ALA A 97 9.41 -13.42 10.07
CA ALA A 97 10.71 -14.05 9.99
C ALA A 97 11.61 -13.35 8.96
N HIS A 98 12.91 -13.28 9.23
CA HIS A 98 13.88 -12.56 8.38
C HIS A 98 13.80 -12.96 6.89
N ASP A 99 13.70 -14.24 6.61
CA ASP A 99 13.61 -14.80 5.25
C ASP A 99 12.25 -14.56 4.57
N GLU A 100 11.22 -14.21 5.33
CA GLU A 100 9.88 -13.89 4.83
C GLU A 100 9.67 -12.38 4.60
N VAL A 101 10.51 -11.50 5.19
CA VAL A 101 10.33 -10.04 5.10
C VAL A 101 10.30 -9.54 3.65
N ALA A 102 11.23 -10.00 2.81
CA ALA A 102 11.24 -9.62 1.40
C ALA A 102 10.04 -10.19 0.63
N LEU A 103 9.53 -11.36 1.04
CA LEU A 103 8.34 -11.97 0.44
C LEU A 103 7.07 -11.18 0.73
N ALA A 104 7.01 -10.49 1.88
CA ALA A 104 5.85 -9.67 2.25
C ALA A 104 5.57 -8.53 1.25
N LEU A 105 6.56 -8.09 0.47
CA LEU A 105 6.41 -7.11 -0.60
C LEU A 105 6.18 -7.72 -1.99
N ARG A 106 6.17 -9.05 -2.11
CA ARG A 106 5.85 -9.70 -3.39
C ARG A 106 4.36 -9.88 -3.54
N ARG A 107 3.86 -9.65 -4.76
CA ARG A 107 2.47 -9.92 -5.10
C ARG A 107 2.16 -11.41 -4.99
N HIS A 108 0.93 -11.69 -4.55
CA HIS A 108 0.44 -13.06 -4.37
C HIS A 108 1.21 -13.86 -3.31
N ALA A 109 2.06 -13.21 -2.51
CA ALA A 109 2.68 -13.81 -1.35
C ALA A 109 1.79 -13.61 -0.12
N THR A 110 1.38 -14.69 0.50
CA THR A 110 0.54 -14.67 1.71
C THR A 110 0.84 -15.87 2.58
N SER A 111 0.94 -15.66 3.89
CA SER A 111 1.00 -16.73 4.88
C SER A 111 -0.38 -17.33 5.19
N LYS A 112 -1.45 -16.65 4.76
CA LYS A 112 -2.84 -16.90 5.20
C LYS A 112 -3.58 -17.97 4.41
N ILE A 113 -3.13 -18.29 3.19
CA ILE A 113 -3.73 -19.31 2.31
C ILE A 113 -2.61 -20.19 1.76
N LYS A 114 -2.66 -21.48 2.05
CA LYS A 114 -1.70 -22.49 1.55
C LYS A 114 -2.35 -23.48 0.59
N SER A 115 -3.69 -23.57 0.58
CA SER A 115 -4.43 -24.53 -0.23
C SER A 115 -5.77 -23.97 -0.70
N GLN A 116 -6.34 -24.59 -1.74
CA GLN A 116 -7.68 -24.25 -2.22
C GLN A 116 -8.76 -24.46 -1.13
N ALA A 117 -8.56 -25.38 -0.20
CA ALA A 117 -9.48 -25.62 0.91
C ALA A 117 -9.50 -24.43 1.90
N ASP A 118 -8.39 -23.71 2.07
CA ASP A 118 -8.29 -22.55 2.95
C ASP A 118 -9.12 -21.39 2.40
N LEU A 119 -9.29 -21.30 1.08
CA LEU A 119 -10.10 -20.27 0.43
C LEU A 119 -11.58 -20.32 0.87
N PHE A 120 -12.08 -21.50 1.20
CA PHE A 120 -13.45 -21.70 1.70
C PHE A 120 -13.59 -21.57 3.21
N ARG A 121 -12.47 -21.38 3.93
CA ARG A 121 -12.42 -21.31 5.40
C ARG A 121 -11.70 -20.06 5.90
N ILE A 122 -11.69 -18.99 5.09
CA ILE A 122 -11.02 -17.72 5.44
C ILE A 122 -11.55 -17.23 6.79
N ARG A 123 -10.66 -17.14 7.77
CA ARG A 123 -10.92 -16.55 9.10
C ARG A 123 -10.14 -15.24 9.31
N THR A 124 -9.25 -14.91 8.39
CA THR A 124 -8.42 -13.70 8.44
C THR A 124 -9.13 -12.53 7.77
N LEU A 125 -8.87 -11.31 8.24
CA LEU A 125 -9.46 -10.09 7.69
C LEU A 125 -8.89 -9.78 6.30
N GLY A 126 -7.60 -10.11 6.04
CA GLY A 126 -6.94 -9.99 4.74
C GLY A 126 -6.44 -11.34 4.22
N PHE A 127 -6.52 -11.62 2.92
CA PHE A 127 -6.08 -12.89 2.34
C PHE A 127 -5.45 -12.79 0.94
N ARG A 128 -5.49 -11.62 0.30
CA ARG A 128 -5.09 -11.47 -1.11
C ARG A 128 -3.58 -11.36 -1.32
N GLY A 129 -2.79 -11.05 -0.28
CA GLY A 129 -1.34 -10.85 -0.39
C GLY A 129 -0.96 -9.68 -1.31
N GLU A 130 -1.81 -8.67 -1.42
CA GLU A 130 -1.62 -7.55 -2.36
C GLU A 130 -1.52 -6.19 -1.67
N ALA A 131 -1.91 -6.08 -0.39
CA ALA A 131 -1.93 -4.81 0.33
C ALA A 131 -0.53 -4.22 0.50
N MET A 132 0.42 -4.98 1.06
CA MET A 132 1.80 -4.52 1.28
C MET A 132 2.52 -4.14 -0.02
N PRO A 133 2.55 -4.97 -1.09
CA PRO A 133 3.17 -4.58 -2.35
C PRO A 133 2.47 -3.36 -3.00
N SER A 134 1.14 -3.23 -2.86
CA SER A 134 0.40 -2.08 -3.37
C SER A 134 0.76 -0.79 -2.62
N ILE A 135 0.86 -0.82 -1.28
CA ILE A 135 1.29 0.32 -0.48
C ILE A 135 2.72 0.72 -0.84
N ALA A 136 3.66 -0.24 -0.87
CA ALA A 136 5.06 0.00 -1.19
C ALA A 136 5.23 0.62 -2.59
N SER A 137 4.42 0.20 -3.58
CA SER A 137 4.52 0.71 -4.96
C SER A 137 4.18 2.19 -5.12
N VAL A 138 3.49 2.81 -4.15
CA VAL A 138 3.06 4.21 -4.21
C VAL A 138 3.58 5.07 -3.05
N SER A 139 4.54 4.56 -2.28
CA SER A 139 5.09 5.23 -1.08
C SER A 139 6.57 4.93 -0.88
N ILE A 140 7.15 5.52 0.16
CA ILE A 140 8.38 5.04 0.80
C ILE A 140 7.92 4.24 2.01
N LEU A 141 8.19 2.93 2.01
CA LEU A 141 7.77 2.01 3.06
C LEU A 141 8.99 1.53 3.83
N THR A 142 8.98 1.74 5.15
CA THR A 142 9.94 1.14 6.08
C THR A 142 9.22 0.11 6.93
N LEU A 143 9.71 -1.12 6.93
CA LEU A 143 9.25 -2.21 7.77
C LEU A 143 10.38 -2.60 8.73
N LEU A 144 10.08 -2.63 10.02
CA LEU A 144 10.97 -3.09 11.09
C LEU A 144 10.22 -4.15 11.90
N THR A 145 10.76 -5.37 11.98
CA THR A 145 10.06 -6.49 12.62
C THR A 145 11.01 -7.44 13.31
N ALA A 146 10.53 -8.12 14.34
CA ALA A 146 11.25 -9.21 15.01
C ALA A 146 10.26 -10.24 15.54
N GLN A 147 10.63 -11.51 15.46
CA GLN A 147 9.92 -12.61 16.12
C GLN A 147 10.49 -12.89 17.51
N GLU A 148 9.69 -13.51 18.36
CA GLU A 148 10.15 -13.98 19.67
C GLU A 148 11.30 -14.98 19.53
N GLY A 149 12.35 -14.80 20.32
CA GLY A 149 13.55 -15.65 20.29
C GLY A 149 14.51 -15.40 19.11
N ALA A 150 14.19 -14.49 18.19
CA ALA A 150 15.12 -14.10 17.14
C ALA A 150 16.33 -13.37 17.70
N ALA A 151 17.54 -13.65 17.17
CA ALA A 151 18.78 -13.00 17.59
C ALA A 151 18.79 -11.49 17.30
N HIS A 152 18.10 -11.07 16.26
CA HIS A 152 17.91 -9.70 15.83
C HIS A 152 16.63 -9.59 15.01
N GLY A 153 16.10 -8.38 14.90
CA GLY A 153 15.03 -8.05 13.98
C GLY A 153 15.56 -7.78 12.57
N THR A 154 14.67 -7.41 11.69
CA THR A 154 14.95 -7.09 10.28
C THR A 154 14.36 -5.74 9.95
N LYS A 155 15.14 -4.89 9.28
CA LYS A 155 14.70 -3.65 8.67
C LYS A 155 14.67 -3.83 7.16
N LEU A 156 13.56 -3.44 6.54
CA LEU A 156 13.42 -3.33 5.10
C LEU A 156 12.98 -1.91 4.75
N VAL A 157 13.60 -1.31 3.75
CA VAL A 157 13.16 -0.05 3.14
C VAL A 157 12.86 -0.30 1.67
N ALA A 158 11.68 0.11 1.24
CA ALA A 158 11.26 0.04 -0.16
C ALA A 158 10.73 1.39 -0.64
N LYS A 159 11.09 1.77 -1.87
CA LYS A 159 10.63 3.00 -2.49
C LYS A 159 10.01 2.72 -3.86
N GLY A 160 8.75 3.08 -4.01
CA GLY A 160 8.02 2.81 -5.26
C GLY A 160 7.92 1.33 -5.63
N GLY A 161 8.00 0.44 -4.62
CA GLY A 161 7.95 -1.01 -4.76
C GLY A 161 9.31 -1.70 -4.91
N GLU A 162 10.41 -0.95 -5.06
CA GLU A 162 11.76 -1.50 -5.13
C GLU A 162 12.41 -1.51 -3.74
N ILE A 163 12.99 -2.64 -3.35
CA ILE A 163 13.70 -2.79 -2.06
C ILE A 163 15.06 -2.12 -2.19
N GLU A 164 15.29 -1.07 -1.38
CA GLU A 164 16.56 -0.33 -1.33
C GLU A 164 17.46 -0.82 -0.18
N GLU A 165 16.87 -1.33 0.92
CA GLU A 165 17.58 -1.78 2.11
C GLU A 165 16.91 -3.04 2.69
N LEU A 166 17.69 -4.02 3.09
CA LEU A 166 17.24 -5.22 3.81
C LEU A 166 18.37 -5.69 4.74
N ASP A 167 18.32 -5.26 5.99
CA ASP A 167 19.41 -5.46 6.93
C ASP A 167 18.91 -5.95 8.30
N PRO A 168 19.77 -6.65 9.08
CA PRO A 168 19.52 -6.91 10.48
C PRO A 168 19.38 -5.59 11.28
N ALA A 169 18.43 -5.54 12.22
CA ALA A 169 18.18 -4.35 13.01
C ALA A 169 17.75 -4.72 14.43
N THR A 170 17.94 -3.79 15.38
CA THR A 170 17.37 -3.94 16.71
C THR A 170 15.89 -3.57 16.66
N SER A 171 15.03 -4.48 17.08
CA SER A 171 13.58 -4.30 17.18
C SER A 171 13.02 -5.05 18.38
N PRO A 172 12.02 -4.54 19.08
CA PRO A 172 11.19 -5.35 19.95
C PRO A 172 10.41 -6.39 19.11
N VAL A 173 9.88 -7.42 19.76
CA VAL A 173 8.96 -8.38 19.11
C VAL A 173 7.73 -7.65 18.61
N GLY A 174 7.28 -8.01 17.41
CA GLY A 174 6.17 -7.37 16.70
C GLY A 174 6.61 -6.72 15.40
N THR A 175 5.79 -5.82 14.90
CA THR A 175 6.03 -5.16 13.62
C THR A 175 5.77 -3.66 13.71
N LYS A 176 6.66 -2.87 13.09
CA LYS A 176 6.50 -1.44 12.90
C LYS A 176 6.60 -1.13 11.41
N ILE A 177 5.53 -0.60 10.85
CA ILE A 177 5.49 -0.16 9.46
C ILE A 177 5.33 1.35 9.43
N THR A 178 6.20 2.02 8.67
CA THR A 178 6.12 3.45 8.39
C THR A 178 5.93 3.62 6.88
N VAL A 179 4.87 4.31 6.50
CA VAL A 179 4.54 4.66 5.10
C VAL A 179 4.69 6.17 4.98
N GLU A 180 5.64 6.62 4.18
CA GLU A 180 5.96 8.04 3.99
C GLU A 180 5.70 8.45 2.54
N ASP A 181 5.38 9.73 2.34
CA ASP A 181 5.17 10.36 1.04
C ASP A 181 4.19 9.57 0.15
N LEU A 182 3.05 9.21 0.71
CA LEU A 182 2.03 8.43 0.02
C LEU A 182 1.62 9.12 -1.29
N PHE A 183 1.64 8.38 -2.39
CA PHE A 183 1.37 8.84 -3.75
C PHE A 183 2.43 9.78 -4.36
N PHE A 184 3.68 9.78 -3.84
CA PHE A 184 4.76 10.62 -4.36
C PHE A 184 5.01 10.42 -5.87
N ASN A 185 4.84 9.21 -6.37
CA ASN A 185 5.03 8.83 -7.77
C ASN A 185 3.71 8.82 -8.58
N THR A 186 2.59 9.26 -7.98
CA THR A 186 1.29 9.41 -8.63
C THR A 186 0.73 10.83 -8.43
N PRO A 187 1.35 11.87 -9.05
CA PRO A 187 1.10 13.28 -8.72
C PRO A 187 -0.34 13.74 -8.96
N ALA A 188 -1.04 13.17 -9.94
CA ALA A 188 -2.45 13.51 -10.19
C ALA A 188 -3.34 13.10 -9.02
N ARG A 189 -3.08 11.91 -8.42
CA ARG A 189 -3.79 11.42 -7.24
C ARG A 189 -3.46 12.24 -6.00
N LEU A 190 -2.17 12.52 -5.79
CA LEU A 190 -1.73 13.36 -4.69
C LEU A 190 -2.39 14.75 -4.73
N LYS A 191 -2.44 15.38 -5.90
CA LYS A 191 -3.11 16.67 -6.09
C LYS A 191 -4.60 16.60 -5.77
N TYR A 192 -5.29 15.56 -6.22
CA TYR A 192 -6.71 15.36 -5.94
C TYR A 192 -6.98 15.25 -4.43
N LEU A 193 -6.20 14.40 -3.73
CA LEU A 193 -6.36 14.21 -2.28
C LEU A 193 -6.01 15.47 -1.49
N LYS A 194 -4.96 16.22 -1.87
CA LYS A 194 -4.64 17.50 -1.24
C LYS A 194 -5.74 18.55 -1.42
N SER A 195 -6.45 18.56 -2.55
CA SER A 195 -7.59 19.48 -2.74
C SER A 195 -8.76 19.15 -1.83
N GLN A 196 -9.01 17.87 -1.54
CA GLN A 196 -10.03 17.46 -0.58
C GLN A 196 -9.66 17.75 0.88
N GLN A 197 -8.37 17.73 1.22
CA GLN A 197 -7.88 18.04 2.57
C GLN A 197 -7.88 19.53 2.88
N ALA A 198 -7.75 20.40 1.86
CA ALA A 198 -7.79 21.84 2.05
C ALA A 198 -9.14 22.32 2.64
N ASP A 199 -10.20 21.53 2.43
CA ASP A 199 -11.54 21.80 2.98
C ASP A 199 -11.74 21.24 4.40
N ALA A 200 -10.77 20.46 4.93
CA ALA A 200 -10.85 19.83 6.23
C ALA A 200 -9.55 20.05 7.01
N ASN A 201 -9.62 20.79 8.11
CA ASN A 201 -8.48 20.99 9.03
C ASN A 201 -8.08 19.68 9.75
N TYR A 202 -7.27 18.83 9.10
CA TYR A 202 -6.72 17.62 9.72
C TYR A 202 -5.32 17.91 10.29
N SER A 203 -5.24 17.93 11.62
CA SER A 203 -3.99 17.89 12.39
C SER A 203 -3.51 16.46 12.60
N GLN A 204 -2.34 16.31 13.24
CA GLN A 204 -1.80 15.02 13.68
C GLN A 204 -2.81 14.26 14.54
N ALA A 205 -2.96 12.96 14.29
CA ALA A 205 -3.75 12.06 15.11
C ALA A 205 -2.90 10.87 15.54
N GLU A 206 -2.95 10.54 16.82
CA GLU A 206 -2.44 9.30 17.40
C GLU A 206 -3.60 8.54 18.01
N VAL A 207 -3.74 7.26 17.64
CA VAL A 207 -4.78 6.38 18.15
C VAL A 207 -4.13 5.06 18.58
N SER A 208 -4.32 4.70 19.84
CA SER A 208 -3.93 3.38 20.33
C SER A 208 -5.15 2.49 20.41
N VAL A 209 -5.08 1.32 19.81
CA VAL A 209 -6.13 0.29 19.86
C VAL A 209 -5.62 -0.87 20.70
N LEU A 210 -6.36 -1.20 21.78
CA LEU A 210 -6.15 -2.41 22.57
C LEU A 210 -7.13 -3.47 22.10
N THR A 211 -6.63 -4.60 21.61
CA THR A 211 -7.46 -5.73 21.28
C THR A 211 -7.56 -6.64 22.50
N SER A 212 -8.78 -6.91 22.99
CA SER A 212 -8.97 -7.95 24.01
C SER A 212 -8.95 -9.31 23.34
N SER A 213 -8.03 -10.19 23.75
CA SER A 213 -8.02 -11.61 23.43
C SER A 213 -9.21 -12.34 24.07
#